data_4507e556175beab4e8c6942579ee4153
#
_entry.id   4507e556175beab4e8c6942579ee4153
#
_cell.length_a   1.000
_cell.length_b   1.000
_cell.length_c   1.000
_cell.angle_alpha   90.00
_cell.angle_beta   90.00
_cell.angle_gamma   90.00
#
_symmetry.space_group_name_H-M   'P 1'
#
loop_
_entity.id
_entity.type
_entity.pdbx_description
1 polymer ?
#
loop_
_entity_poly.entity_id
_entity_poly.type
_entity_poly.pdbx_seq_one_letter_code
_entity_poly.pdbx_strand_id
1 'polypeptide(L)'
;DNEQTIFKLWKNGKEMLGEFTTDQATNYFDNGGTASDWYTIDVHVGDECTEFAQASTNFTNTNSGQSGAYMDIKLQQPADLTMPDGSVCSYSPNDCSVGDVDGDGEYELFVKWYPSNAQDNSKGGYTGNIYIDCYKLSGTRLWRVDLGHNVRAGAHYNQFLVYDFDGDGIAELICKTSDGTVD
;
A
#
# COMPACT_ATOMS: atom_id res chain seq x y z
N ASP A 1 11.67 4.45 36.73
CA ASP A 1 12.16 5.66 36.08
C ASP A 1 11.59 5.65 34.67
N ASN A 2 10.64 6.57 34.39
CA ASN A 2 10.11 6.77 33.05
C ASN A 2 11.07 7.71 32.30
N GLU A 3 12.16 7.18 31.76
CA GLU A 3 12.98 7.94 30.85
C GLU A 3 12.19 8.16 29.56
N GLN A 4 12.08 9.42 29.17
CA GLN A 4 11.37 9.82 27.98
C GLN A 4 12.20 9.44 26.75
N THR A 5 11.56 8.77 25.78
CA THR A 5 12.19 8.53 24.49
C THR A 5 12.09 9.76 23.61
N ILE A 6 13.22 10.20 23.07
CA ILE A 6 13.33 11.37 22.18
C ILE A 6 13.85 10.90 20.82
N PHE A 7 13.21 11.35 19.75
CA PHE A 7 13.63 11.13 18.36
C PHE A 7 14.23 12.44 17.84
N LYS A 8 15.49 12.40 17.41
CA LYS A 8 16.16 13.56 16.78
C LYS A 8 16.27 13.32 15.29
N LEU A 9 15.64 14.19 14.50
CA LEU A 9 15.64 14.14 13.05
C LEU A 9 16.69 15.08 12.50
N TRP A 10 17.59 14.54 11.66
CA TRP A 10 18.65 15.27 11.02
C TRP A 10 18.56 15.20 9.51
N LYS A 11 18.95 16.27 8.85
CA LYS A 11 19.11 16.37 7.40
C LYS A 11 20.58 16.46 7.04
N ASN A 12 21.02 15.62 6.10
CA ASN A 12 22.38 15.57 5.57
C ASN A 12 23.45 15.43 6.65
N GLY A 13 23.11 14.86 7.82
CA GLY A 13 23.99 14.66 8.96
C GLY A 13 24.48 15.95 9.64
N LYS A 14 23.85 17.10 9.38
CA LYS A 14 24.32 18.40 9.86
C LYS A 14 23.23 19.29 10.42
N GLU A 15 22.05 19.30 9.81
CA GLU A 15 20.94 20.17 10.18
C GLU A 15 19.94 19.38 11.02
N MET A 16 19.75 19.76 12.27
CA MET A 16 18.72 19.19 13.11
C MET A 16 17.37 19.84 12.75
N LEU A 17 16.46 19.05 12.23
CA LEU A 17 15.11 19.50 11.83
C LEU A 17 14.15 19.53 13.00
N GLY A 18 14.37 18.73 14.02
CA GLY A 18 13.55 18.72 15.22
C GLY A 18 13.86 17.59 16.20
N GLU A 19 13.31 17.74 17.39
CA GLU A 19 13.24 16.72 18.43
C GLU A 19 11.76 16.39 18.67
N PHE A 20 11.44 15.11 18.76
CA PHE A 20 10.07 14.62 18.89
C PHE A 20 9.98 13.60 20.01
N THR A 21 8.83 13.53 20.63
CA THR A 21 8.51 12.58 21.70
C THR A 21 7.45 11.58 21.22
N THR A 22 7.25 10.50 21.96
CA THR A 22 6.33 9.40 21.59
C THR A 22 4.86 9.80 21.51
N ASP A 23 4.48 10.95 22.05
CA ASP A 23 3.13 11.51 22.02
C ASP A 23 2.89 12.47 20.84
N GLN A 24 3.91 12.71 20.03
CA GLN A 24 3.81 13.56 18.84
C GLN A 24 3.57 12.74 17.56
N ALA A 25 3.32 13.45 16.45
CA ALA A 25 3.12 12.80 15.16
C ALA A 25 4.39 12.07 14.70
N THR A 26 4.21 10.87 14.13
CA THR A 26 5.28 10.01 13.61
C THR A 26 5.70 10.37 12.18
N ASN A 27 5.48 11.60 11.76
CA ASN A 27 5.86 12.12 10.46
C ASN A 27 6.36 13.55 10.57
N TYR A 28 7.23 13.94 9.64
CA TYR A 28 7.75 15.29 9.49
C TYR A 28 7.79 15.66 8.02
N PHE A 29 7.31 16.84 7.67
CA PHE A 29 7.35 17.34 6.31
C PHE A 29 8.42 18.43 6.18
N ASP A 30 9.50 18.15 5.47
CA ASP A 30 10.54 19.12 5.16
C ASP A 30 10.19 19.90 3.89
N ASN A 31 9.65 21.12 4.06
CA ASN A 31 9.31 22.02 2.95
C ASN A 31 10.52 22.45 2.11
N GLY A 32 11.73 22.34 2.64
CA GLY A 32 12.98 22.70 1.97
C GLY A 32 13.73 21.48 1.42
N GLY A 33 13.11 20.29 1.49
CA GLY A 33 13.72 19.05 1.02
C GLY A 33 13.94 19.01 -0.48
N THR A 34 15.06 18.39 -0.89
CA THR A 34 15.43 18.16 -2.28
C THR A 34 15.68 16.68 -2.55
N ALA A 35 15.72 16.29 -3.81
CA ALA A 35 15.97 14.91 -4.22
C ALA A 35 17.36 14.36 -3.81
N SER A 36 18.28 15.21 -3.41
CA SER A 36 19.64 14.82 -2.98
C SER A 36 19.80 14.78 -1.45
N ASP A 37 18.75 15.15 -0.70
CA ASP A 37 18.83 15.16 0.75
C ASP A 37 18.64 13.73 1.32
N TRP A 38 19.30 13.48 2.42
CA TRP A 38 19.14 12.27 3.20
C TRP A 38 18.87 12.62 4.66
N TYR A 39 18.18 11.73 5.36
CA TYR A 39 17.70 11.97 6.70
C TYR A 39 18.14 10.85 7.63
N THR A 40 18.43 11.21 8.88
CA THR A 40 18.69 10.25 9.95
C THR A 40 17.80 10.53 11.13
N ILE A 41 17.45 9.47 11.84
CA ILE A 41 16.75 9.53 13.12
C ILE A 41 17.63 8.88 14.16
N ASP A 42 17.96 9.63 15.21
CA ASP A 42 18.59 9.11 16.41
C ASP A 42 17.52 8.91 17.48
N VAL A 43 17.49 7.75 18.11
CA VAL A 43 16.60 7.44 19.22
C VAL A 43 17.37 7.52 20.52
N HIS A 44 16.92 8.39 21.40
CA HIS A 44 17.53 8.61 22.72
C HIS A 44 16.58 8.15 23.81
N VAL A 45 17.12 7.43 24.80
CA VAL A 45 16.46 7.13 26.06
C VAL A 45 17.30 7.72 27.17
N GLY A 46 16.79 8.76 27.83
CA GLY A 46 17.62 9.61 28.68
C GLY A 46 18.71 10.31 27.88
N ASP A 47 19.95 10.25 28.35
CA ASP A 47 21.10 10.87 27.68
C ASP A 47 21.78 9.95 26.65
N GLU A 48 21.34 8.69 26.52
CA GLU A 48 21.96 7.70 25.66
C GLU A 48 21.25 7.60 24.30
N CYS A 49 22.03 7.60 23.21
CA CYS A 49 21.54 7.24 21.88
C CYS A 49 21.49 5.72 21.78
N THR A 50 20.30 5.14 21.73
CA THR A 50 20.09 3.69 21.76
C THR A 50 19.94 3.07 20.37
N GLU A 51 19.44 3.85 19.41
CA GLU A 51 19.22 3.39 18.04
C GLU A 51 19.49 4.52 17.02
N PHE A 52 19.86 4.11 15.81
CA PHE A 52 20.11 5.01 14.69
C PHE A 52 19.52 4.40 13.42
N ALA A 53 18.76 5.18 12.67
CA ALA A 53 18.25 4.80 11.37
C ALA A 53 18.57 5.88 10.33
N GLN A 54 18.96 5.45 9.15
CA GLN A 54 19.20 6.33 8.01
C GLN A 54 18.29 5.93 6.85
N ALA A 55 17.62 6.91 6.25
CA ALA A 55 16.89 6.74 5.02
C ALA A 55 17.19 7.91 4.07
N SER A 56 17.32 7.59 2.78
CA SER A 56 17.35 8.55 1.69
C SER A 56 16.08 8.37 0.88
N THR A 57 14.95 8.85 1.40
CA THR A 57 13.69 8.69 0.68
C THR A 57 13.32 10.00 0.03
N ASN A 58 13.36 10.00 -1.28
CA ASN A 58 12.83 11.09 -2.06
C ASN A 58 11.48 10.67 -2.60
N PHE A 59 10.42 11.13 -1.98
CA PHE A 59 9.11 11.12 -2.61
C PHE A 59 9.09 12.17 -3.72
N THR A 60 9.73 11.87 -4.82
CA THR A 60 9.37 12.54 -6.08
C THR A 60 8.11 11.87 -6.55
N ASN A 61 7.02 12.63 -6.64
CA ASN A 61 5.84 12.17 -7.36
C ASN A 61 6.21 11.99 -8.83
N THR A 62 6.67 10.78 -9.18
CA THR A 62 7.15 10.45 -10.51
C THR A 62 6.05 10.54 -11.57
N ASN A 63 4.78 10.51 -11.15
CA ASN A 63 3.64 10.55 -12.05
C ASN A 63 3.14 11.97 -12.34
N SER A 64 3.39 12.95 -11.47
CA SER A 64 2.99 14.35 -11.66
C SER A 64 4.16 15.30 -11.86
N GLY A 65 5.41 14.85 -11.68
CA GLY A 65 6.59 15.71 -11.74
C GLY A 65 6.68 16.73 -10.61
N GLN A 66 5.85 16.61 -9.58
CA GLN A 66 5.87 17.48 -8.40
C GLN A 66 6.49 16.73 -7.22
N SER A 67 7.36 17.40 -6.48
CA SER A 67 7.76 16.91 -5.16
C SER A 67 6.61 17.12 -4.19
N GLY A 68 6.26 16.07 -3.45
CA GLY A 68 5.15 16.11 -2.50
C GLY A 68 5.35 15.11 -1.38
N ALA A 69 4.52 15.22 -0.36
CA ALA A 69 4.50 14.28 0.76
C ALA A 69 3.82 12.93 0.41
N TYR A 70 3.50 12.70 -0.84
CA TYR A 70 2.80 11.52 -1.34
C TYR A 70 3.30 11.13 -2.73
N MET A 71 3.08 9.89 -3.09
CA MET A 71 3.31 9.33 -4.41
C MET A 71 1.96 9.02 -5.07
N ASP A 72 1.72 9.55 -6.27
CA ASP A 72 0.56 9.18 -7.08
C ASP A 72 0.85 7.94 -7.92
N ILE A 73 0.12 6.88 -7.69
CA ILE A 73 0.17 5.67 -8.50
C ILE A 73 -1.09 5.61 -9.37
N LYS A 74 -0.92 5.65 -10.69
CA LYS A 74 -2.05 5.52 -11.62
C LYS A 74 -2.52 4.09 -11.69
N LEU A 75 -3.75 3.87 -11.22
CA LEU A 75 -4.40 2.57 -11.30
C LEU A 75 -5.20 2.43 -12.60
N GLN A 76 -5.31 1.20 -13.09
CA GLN A 76 -6.09 0.84 -14.27
C GLN A 76 -7.42 0.23 -13.84
N GLN A 77 -8.42 1.11 -13.62
CA GLN A 77 -9.75 0.68 -13.19
C GLN A 77 -10.32 -0.39 -14.14
N PRO A 78 -10.90 -1.49 -13.61
CA PRO A 78 -11.64 -2.45 -14.44
C PRO A 78 -12.79 -1.79 -15.17
N ALA A 79 -13.11 -2.31 -16.35
CA ALA A 79 -14.31 -1.88 -17.08
C ALA A 79 -15.58 -2.22 -16.27
N ASP A 80 -16.62 -1.42 -16.47
CA ASP A 80 -17.93 -1.72 -15.90
C ASP A 80 -18.43 -3.09 -16.37
N LEU A 81 -19.08 -3.82 -15.47
CA LEU A 81 -19.60 -5.17 -15.73
C LEU A 81 -21.12 -5.15 -15.76
N THR A 82 -21.69 -5.67 -16.85
CA THR A 82 -23.15 -5.90 -16.94
C THR A 82 -23.49 -7.22 -16.28
N MET A 83 -24.38 -7.17 -15.30
CA MET A 83 -24.84 -8.32 -14.54
C MET A 83 -25.93 -9.11 -15.30
N PRO A 84 -26.21 -10.38 -14.94
CA PRO A 84 -27.23 -11.19 -15.57
C PRO A 84 -28.66 -10.60 -15.56
N ASP A 85 -28.94 -9.74 -14.58
CA ASP A 85 -30.23 -9.02 -14.46
C ASP A 85 -30.26 -7.70 -15.25
N GLY A 86 -29.21 -7.39 -16.00
CA GLY A 86 -29.07 -6.18 -16.80
C GLY A 86 -28.59 -4.96 -16.04
N SER A 87 -28.37 -5.05 -14.72
CA SER A 87 -27.74 -3.98 -13.97
C SER A 87 -26.25 -3.85 -14.33
N VAL A 88 -25.69 -2.66 -14.13
CA VAL A 88 -24.27 -2.38 -14.39
C VAL A 88 -23.60 -2.03 -13.08
N CYS A 89 -22.45 -2.64 -12.81
CA CYS A 89 -21.60 -2.26 -11.69
C CYS A 89 -20.28 -1.65 -12.18
N SER A 90 -19.83 -0.63 -11.49
CA SER A 90 -18.52 -0.01 -11.63
C SER A 90 -17.59 -0.48 -10.52
N TYR A 91 -16.33 -0.06 -10.56
CA TYR A 91 -15.31 -0.49 -9.62
C TYR A 91 -14.63 0.69 -8.95
N SER A 92 -14.25 0.50 -7.70
CA SER A 92 -13.37 1.42 -6.96
C SER A 92 -12.25 0.65 -6.27
N PRO A 93 -11.06 1.25 -6.10
CA PRO A 93 -10.01 0.64 -5.29
C PRO A 93 -10.49 0.55 -3.83
N ASN A 94 -10.11 -0.54 -3.17
CA ASN A 94 -10.48 -0.82 -1.79
C ASN A 94 -9.22 -1.17 -0.98
N ASP A 95 -9.16 -2.36 -0.35
CA ASP A 95 -8.01 -2.75 0.45
C ASP A 95 -6.75 -2.89 -0.41
N CYS A 96 -5.62 -2.48 0.16
CA CYS A 96 -4.31 -2.58 -0.45
C CYS A 96 -3.35 -3.34 0.47
N SER A 97 -2.34 -3.96 -0.13
CA SER A 97 -1.19 -4.53 0.57
C SER A 97 0.06 -4.28 -0.26
N VAL A 98 1.22 -4.59 0.28
CA VAL A 98 2.50 -4.44 -0.41
C VAL A 98 3.37 -5.68 -0.22
N GLY A 99 4.21 -5.97 -1.20
CA GLY A 99 5.21 -7.03 -1.13
C GLY A 99 6.11 -6.97 -2.36
N ASP A 100 7.34 -7.42 -2.23
CA ASP A 100 8.28 -7.57 -3.33
C ASP A 100 7.96 -8.88 -4.06
N VAL A 101 7.40 -8.81 -5.27
CA VAL A 101 6.94 -9.99 -6.03
C VAL A 101 7.89 -10.40 -7.13
N ASP A 102 8.93 -9.65 -7.41
CA ASP A 102 9.91 -9.98 -8.44
C ASP A 102 11.36 -10.02 -7.90
N GLY A 103 11.54 -9.80 -6.60
CA GLY A 103 12.83 -9.95 -5.92
C GLY A 103 13.81 -8.82 -6.23
N ASP A 104 13.31 -7.66 -6.67
CA ASP A 104 14.15 -6.51 -7.01
C ASP A 104 14.47 -5.60 -5.79
N GLY A 105 13.84 -5.87 -4.64
CA GLY A 105 14.00 -5.13 -3.39
C GLY A 105 13.09 -3.91 -3.27
N GLU A 106 12.26 -3.62 -4.27
CA GLU A 106 11.18 -2.63 -4.20
C GLU A 106 9.84 -3.34 -3.96
N TYR A 107 8.92 -2.69 -3.27
CA TYR A 107 7.60 -3.26 -3.04
C TYR A 107 6.64 -2.93 -4.17
N GLU A 108 5.90 -3.93 -4.63
CA GLU A 108 4.71 -3.75 -5.44
C GLU A 108 3.49 -3.48 -4.59
N LEU A 109 2.53 -2.77 -5.17
CA LEU A 109 1.23 -2.46 -4.58
C LEU A 109 0.18 -3.45 -5.07
N PHE A 110 -0.45 -4.15 -4.15
CA PHE A 110 -1.63 -4.98 -4.41
C PHE A 110 -2.89 -4.17 -4.14
N VAL A 111 -3.80 -4.14 -5.12
CA VAL A 111 -5.04 -3.37 -5.03
C VAL A 111 -6.24 -4.27 -5.30
N LYS A 112 -7.11 -4.40 -4.32
CA LYS A 112 -8.40 -5.05 -4.50
C LYS A 112 -9.40 -4.06 -5.10
N TRP A 113 -10.05 -4.45 -6.18
CA TRP A 113 -11.13 -3.70 -6.82
C TRP A 113 -12.48 -4.18 -6.30
N TYR A 114 -13.26 -3.23 -5.80
CA TYR A 114 -14.55 -3.48 -5.16
C TYR A 114 -15.70 -3.05 -6.10
N PRO A 115 -16.62 -3.97 -6.46
CA PRO A 115 -17.74 -3.62 -7.31
C PRO A 115 -18.77 -2.78 -6.56
N SER A 116 -19.37 -1.81 -7.23
CA SER A 116 -20.35 -0.88 -6.66
C SER A 116 -21.62 -1.54 -6.13
N ASN A 117 -21.92 -2.78 -6.59
CA ASN A 117 -23.05 -3.59 -6.16
C ASN A 117 -22.68 -4.66 -5.13
N ALA A 118 -21.50 -4.55 -4.49
CA ALA A 118 -21.10 -5.45 -3.42
C ALA A 118 -22.10 -5.38 -2.25
N GLN A 119 -22.42 -6.54 -1.69
CA GLN A 119 -23.42 -6.62 -0.62
C GLN A 119 -23.22 -7.88 0.25
N ASP A 120 -23.78 -7.83 1.44
CA ASP A 120 -23.76 -8.96 2.36
C ASP A 120 -24.41 -10.21 1.77
N ASN A 121 -23.94 -11.38 2.19
CA ASN A 121 -24.46 -12.68 1.72
C ASN A 121 -25.88 -13.02 2.22
N SER A 122 -26.41 -12.26 3.18
CA SER A 122 -27.80 -12.35 3.62
C SER A 122 -28.79 -11.77 2.59
N LYS A 123 -28.31 -10.97 1.65
CA LYS A 123 -29.13 -10.37 0.59
C LYS A 123 -29.06 -11.19 -0.69
N GLY A 124 -30.19 -11.34 -1.37
CA GLY A 124 -30.25 -11.94 -2.69
C GLY A 124 -29.67 -11.02 -3.80
N GLY A 125 -29.45 -11.57 -4.98
CA GLY A 125 -28.97 -10.84 -6.15
C GLY A 125 -27.49 -11.10 -6.46
N TYR A 126 -27.05 -10.53 -7.56
CA TYR A 126 -25.68 -10.67 -8.07
C TYR A 126 -24.76 -9.59 -7.49
N THR A 127 -23.46 -9.91 -7.42
CA THR A 127 -22.39 -8.93 -7.23
C THR A 127 -21.42 -9.02 -8.38
N GLY A 128 -20.77 -7.93 -8.74
CA GLY A 128 -19.68 -7.95 -9.70
C GLY A 128 -18.50 -8.80 -9.20
N ASN A 129 -17.65 -9.20 -10.14
CA ASN A 129 -16.42 -9.91 -9.81
C ASN A 129 -15.52 -9.02 -8.94
N ILE A 130 -14.64 -9.65 -8.18
CA ILE A 130 -13.58 -8.96 -7.46
C ILE A 130 -12.30 -9.17 -8.25
N TYR A 131 -11.55 -8.10 -8.44
CA TYR A 131 -10.23 -8.18 -9.04
C TYR A 131 -9.16 -7.84 -7.99
N ILE A 132 -8.00 -8.46 -8.11
CA ILE A 132 -6.79 -8.09 -7.38
C ILE A 132 -5.72 -7.80 -8.41
N ASP A 133 -5.23 -6.57 -8.41
CA ASP A 133 -4.14 -6.12 -9.28
C ASP A 133 -2.84 -6.03 -8.51
N CYS A 134 -1.73 -6.25 -9.20
CA CYS A 134 -0.40 -5.93 -8.73
C CYS A 134 0.22 -4.84 -9.60
N TYR A 135 0.77 -3.80 -8.97
CA TYR A 135 1.36 -2.65 -9.64
C TYR A 135 2.76 -2.37 -9.12
N LYS A 136 3.67 -2.06 -10.03
CA LYS A 136 4.89 -1.34 -9.66
C LYS A 136 4.55 0.09 -9.21
N LEU A 137 5.40 0.68 -8.38
CA LEU A 137 5.23 2.08 -7.94
C LEU A 137 5.20 3.08 -9.11
N SER A 138 5.73 2.70 -10.26
CA SER A 138 5.60 3.46 -11.52
C SER A 138 4.18 3.52 -12.09
N GLY A 139 3.23 2.73 -11.57
CA GLY A 139 1.88 2.57 -12.10
C GLY A 139 1.75 1.50 -13.19
N THR A 140 2.83 0.76 -13.46
CA THR A 140 2.78 -0.39 -14.37
C THR A 140 2.06 -1.54 -13.68
N ARG A 141 0.92 -1.98 -14.25
CA ARG A 141 0.25 -3.18 -13.77
C ARG A 141 0.99 -4.42 -14.25
N LEU A 142 1.42 -5.26 -13.33
CA LEU A 142 2.09 -6.53 -13.63
C LEU A 142 1.08 -7.59 -14.03
N TRP A 143 0.00 -7.73 -13.25
CA TRP A 143 -1.05 -8.71 -13.50
C TRP A 143 -2.38 -8.28 -12.83
N ARG A 144 -3.44 -8.99 -13.19
CA ARG A 144 -4.78 -8.90 -12.57
C ARG A 144 -5.35 -10.28 -12.41
N VAL A 145 -5.74 -10.65 -11.20
CA VAL A 145 -6.51 -11.85 -10.90
C VAL A 145 -7.99 -11.48 -10.86
N ASP A 146 -8.82 -12.19 -11.63
CA ASP A 146 -10.28 -12.15 -11.54
C ASP A 146 -10.74 -13.31 -10.65
N LEU A 147 -11.31 -13.03 -9.48
CA LEU A 147 -11.80 -14.07 -8.56
C LEU A 147 -13.05 -14.80 -9.12
N GLY A 148 -13.62 -14.30 -10.21
CA GLY A 148 -14.73 -14.92 -10.90
C GLY A 148 -16.09 -14.65 -10.26
N HIS A 149 -17.14 -14.98 -11.02
CA HIS A 149 -18.54 -14.73 -10.63
C HIS A 149 -19.05 -15.62 -9.48
N ASN A 150 -18.33 -16.67 -9.13
CA ASN A 150 -18.66 -17.55 -8.00
C ASN A 150 -18.14 -17.06 -6.65
N VAL A 151 -17.33 -15.99 -6.64
CA VAL A 151 -16.89 -15.32 -5.43
C VAL A 151 -17.73 -14.06 -5.22
N ARG A 152 -18.60 -14.09 -4.21
CA ARG A 152 -19.46 -12.94 -3.90
C ARG A 152 -18.64 -11.80 -3.30
N ALA A 153 -18.87 -10.59 -3.80
CA ALA A 153 -18.26 -9.38 -3.27
C ALA A 153 -19.01 -8.87 -2.02
N GLY A 154 -18.29 -8.65 -0.95
CA GLY A 154 -18.83 -8.09 0.29
C GLY A 154 -17.73 -7.65 1.26
N ALA A 155 -18.10 -6.77 2.19
CA ALA A 155 -17.15 -6.07 3.06
C ALA A 155 -16.35 -6.98 4.02
N HIS A 156 -16.85 -8.19 4.31
CA HIS A 156 -16.32 -9.01 5.39
C HIS A 156 -15.67 -10.33 4.95
N TYR A 157 -15.59 -10.65 3.67
CA TYR A 157 -15.20 -12.00 3.25
C TYR A 157 -14.39 -12.09 1.95
N ASN A 158 -13.73 -11.04 1.56
CA ASN A 158 -12.80 -11.03 0.42
C ASN A 158 -11.45 -10.45 0.81
N GLN A 159 -10.96 -10.86 1.99
CA GLN A 159 -9.61 -10.54 2.41
C GLN A 159 -8.59 -11.31 1.59
N PHE A 160 -7.40 -10.74 1.50
CA PHE A 160 -6.23 -11.36 0.92
C PHE A 160 -5.01 -11.07 1.79
N LEU A 161 -3.98 -11.86 1.64
CA LEU A 161 -2.70 -11.71 2.34
C LEU A 161 -1.59 -11.64 1.30
N VAL A 162 -0.60 -10.81 1.57
CA VAL A 162 0.63 -10.70 0.79
C VAL A 162 1.80 -10.84 1.76
N TYR A 163 2.63 -11.82 1.54
CA TYR A 163 3.80 -12.09 2.37
C TYR A 163 4.68 -13.12 1.69
N ASP A 164 5.96 -13.14 2.02
CA ASP A 164 6.87 -14.24 1.67
C ASP A 164 6.57 -15.44 2.60
N PHE A 165 5.71 -16.35 2.13
CA PHE A 165 5.22 -17.46 2.95
C PHE A 165 6.16 -18.68 2.96
N ASP A 166 7.01 -18.82 1.96
CA ASP A 166 7.93 -19.94 1.86
C ASP A 166 9.39 -19.57 2.20
N GLY A 167 9.68 -18.29 2.41
CA GLY A 167 10.96 -17.76 2.86
C GLY A 167 12.01 -17.64 1.75
N ASP A 168 11.58 -17.50 0.50
CA ASP A 168 12.48 -17.37 -0.65
C ASP A 168 12.85 -15.90 -0.98
N GLY A 169 12.24 -14.94 -0.30
CA GLY A 169 12.48 -13.50 -0.46
C GLY A 169 11.52 -12.84 -1.46
N ILE A 170 10.58 -13.58 -2.03
CA ILE A 170 9.56 -13.11 -2.95
C ILE A 170 8.19 -13.21 -2.26
N ALA A 171 7.34 -12.21 -2.41
CA ALA A 171 6.05 -12.21 -1.77
C ALA A 171 4.98 -12.91 -2.62
N GLU A 172 4.15 -13.76 -1.99
CA GLU A 172 3.00 -14.42 -2.59
C GLU A 172 1.71 -13.71 -2.22
N LEU A 173 0.70 -13.92 -3.09
CA LEU A 173 -0.70 -13.57 -2.85
C LEU A 173 -1.48 -14.81 -2.38
N ILE A 174 -2.07 -14.75 -1.20
CA ILE A 174 -3.07 -15.72 -0.73
C ILE A 174 -4.45 -15.06 -0.73
N CYS A 175 -5.38 -15.62 -1.49
CA CYS A 175 -6.76 -15.15 -1.55
C CYS A 175 -7.74 -16.31 -1.69
N LYS A 176 -9.01 -16.03 -1.47
CA LYS A 176 -10.10 -16.98 -1.73
C LYS A 176 -10.31 -17.10 -3.22
N THR A 177 -10.39 -18.33 -3.70
CA THR A 177 -10.68 -18.66 -5.10
C THR A 177 -11.91 -19.56 -5.21
N SER A 178 -12.40 -19.73 -6.42
CA SER A 178 -13.50 -20.66 -6.77
C SER A 178 -13.33 -21.15 -8.22
N ASP A 179 -14.18 -22.07 -8.65
CA ASP A 179 -14.27 -22.40 -10.07
C ASP A 179 -14.61 -21.15 -10.88
N GLY A 180 -13.79 -20.84 -11.89
CA GLY A 180 -13.93 -19.64 -12.71
C GLY A 180 -13.08 -18.45 -12.28
N THR A 181 -12.16 -18.63 -11.31
CA THR A 181 -11.07 -17.67 -11.05
C THR A 181 -10.06 -17.74 -12.19
N VAL A 182 -9.61 -16.60 -12.70
CA VAL A 182 -8.64 -16.46 -13.80
C VAL A 182 -7.61 -15.40 -13.44
N ASP A 183 -6.37 -15.62 -13.81
CA ASP A 183 -5.23 -14.72 -13.74
C ASP A 183 -4.85 -14.18 -15.13
#